data_289a08532ef47f5d82cc1c366be42443
#
_entry.id   289a08532ef47f5d82cc1c366be42443
#
_cell.length_a   1.000
_cell.length_b   1.000
_cell.length_c   1.000
_cell.angle_alpha   90.00
_cell.angle_beta   90.00
_cell.angle_gamma   90.00
#
_symmetry.space_group_name_H-M   'P 1'
#
loop_
_entity.id
_entity.type
_entity.pdbx_description
1 polymer ?
#
loop_
_entity_poly.entity_id
_entity_poly.type
_entity_poly.pdbx_seq_one_letter_code
_entity_poly.pdbx_strand_id
1 'polypeptide(L)'
;MPAYNASKTLEQTFREIPRDSVAECIVVDDFSADSTVEVARKLGLRVFLHGENQGYGGNQKTCYVEALKTGADIVVMLHPDYQYDPKRIPDLVRPIVEDRADFVLGSRMAYAVAGGMPFYKRVSNRFLTWCENRVFKLKLSEYHTGFRAFRRSLLETTPFLLNSNDFIFDQEIVAQAVWFGARLEEISVPHRYFAEASTIGFGRSVRYGLGVLGLLATFILNRKGLITSRRFRPLHHSYGEIGTNSGTRPSL
;
A
#
# COMPACT_ATOMS: atom_id res chain seq x y z
N MET A 1 -2.13 8.87 -0.99
CA MET A 1 -2.57 8.81 0.42
C MET A 1 -4.03 8.35 0.46
N PRO A 2 -4.32 7.12 0.96
CA PRO A 2 -5.69 6.65 1.20
C PRO A 2 -6.20 7.25 2.52
N ALA A 3 -7.23 8.07 2.47
CA ALA A 3 -7.76 8.79 3.62
C ALA A 3 -9.15 8.27 4.01
N TYR A 4 -9.38 8.14 5.33
CA TYR A 4 -10.68 7.89 5.93
C TYR A 4 -10.70 8.46 7.34
N ASN A 5 -11.48 9.52 7.58
CA ASN A 5 -11.55 10.25 8.83
C ASN A 5 -10.16 10.67 9.35
N ALA A 6 -9.38 11.32 8.49
CA ALA A 6 -7.98 11.70 8.75
C ALA A 6 -7.78 13.23 8.95
N SER A 7 -8.84 14.00 9.20
CA SER A 7 -8.79 15.47 9.30
C SER A 7 -7.75 15.99 10.30
N LYS A 8 -7.49 15.24 11.38
CA LYS A 8 -6.56 15.63 12.44
C LYS A 8 -5.08 15.43 12.08
N THR A 9 -4.77 14.53 11.15
CA THR A 9 -3.40 14.07 10.90
C THR A 9 -2.92 14.35 9.49
N LEU A 10 -3.85 14.51 8.53
CA LEU A 10 -3.54 14.72 7.11
C LEU A 10 -2.61 15.93 6.87
N GLU A 11 -2.92 17.08 7.47
CA GLU A 11 -2.12 18.30 7.29
C GLU A 11 -0.69 18.11 7.76
N GLN A 12 -0.51 17.54 8.97
CA GLN A 12 0.81 17.28 9.53
C GLN A 12 1.58 16.28 8.66
N THR A 13 0.94 15.17 8.26
CA THR A 13 1.55 14.17 7.38
C THR A 13 2.04 14.81 6.08
N PHE A 14 1.19 15.62 5.44
CA PHE A 14 1.53 16.26 4.17
C PHE A 14 2.66 17.28 4.28
N ARG A 15 2.64 18.15 5.33
CA ARG A 15 3.64 19.18 5.52
C ARG A 15 5.06 18.63 5.77
N GLU A 16 5.15 17.40 6.29
CA GLU A 16 6.43 16.74 6.54
C GLU A 16 6.95 15.91 5.35
N ILE A 17 6.19 15.81 4.25
CA ILE A 17 6.69 15.21 3.01
C ILE A 17 7.78 16.12 2.42
N PRO A 18 9.00 15.60 2.15
CA PRO A 18 10.06 16.38 1.49
C PRO A 18 9.63 16.72 0.07
N ARG A 19 9.40 18.01 -0.20
CA ARG A 19 8.81 18.50 -1.46
C ARG A 19 9.64 18.16 -2.69
N ASP A 20 10.97 18.20 -2.55
CA ASP A 20 11.90 17.92 -3.65
C ASP A 20 11.96 16.42 -4.02
N SER A 21 11.32 15.55 -3.23
CA SER A 21 11.32 14.10 -3.42
C SER A 21 10.03 13.56 -4.03
N VAL A 22 9.01 14.41 -4.19
CA VAL A 22 7.67 14.00 -4.61
C VAL A 22 7.14 14.96 -5.66
N ALA A 23 6.85 14.44 -6.86
CA ALA A 23 6.32 15.24 -7.95
C ALA A 23 4.85 15.64 -7.72
N GLU A 24 4.04 14.72 -7.19
CA GLU A 24 2.62 14.95 -6.91
C GLU A 24 2.17 14.14 -5.69
N CYS A 25 1.25 14.70 -4.91
CA CYS A 25 0.59 14.04 -3.80
C CYS A 25 -0.91 13.95 -4.05
N ILE A 26 -1.43 12.73 -4.10
CA ILE A 26 -2.83 12.41 -4.34
C ILE A 26 -3.48 11.93 -3.03
N VAL A 27 -4.69 12.41 -2.75
CA VAL A 27 -5.55 11.91 -1.68
C VAL A 27 -6.76 11.22 -2.29
N VAL A 28 -7.04 10.00 -1.85
CA VAL A 28 -8.32 9.32 -2.14
C VAL A 28 -9.09 9.21 -0.84
N ASP A 29 -10.22 9.88 -0.77
CA ASP A 29 -11.09 9.89 0.40
C ASP A 29 -12.14 8.78 0.29
N ASP A 30 -12.15 7.88 1.28
CA ASP A 30 -13.01 6.70 1.33
C ASP A 30 -14.34 6.98 2.06
N PHE A 31 -15.03 8.05 1.64
CA PHE A 31 -16.30 8.47 2.24
C PHE A 31 -16.17 8.91 3.70
N SER A 32 -15.24 9.82 3.97
CA SER A 32 -15.05 10.40 5.33
C SER A 32 -16.27 11.18 5.78
N ALA A 33 -16.58 11.04 7.07
CA ALA A 33 -17.66 11.80 7.74
C ALA A 33 -17.15 13.08 8.43
N ASP A 34 -15.81 13.25 8.49
CA ASP A 34 -15.17 14.42 9.10
C ASP A 34 -14.69 15.42 8.01
N SER A 35 -13.95 16.44 8.41
CA SER A 35 -13.44 17.49 7.51
C SER A 35 -12.18 17.08 6.71
N THR A 36 -11.94 15.78 6.49
CA THR A 36 -10.75 15.29 5.74
C THR A 36 -10.66 15.93 4.34
N VAL A 37 -11.77 15.97 3.61
CA VAL A 37 -11.82 16.50 2.23
C VAL A 37 -11.55 18.00 2.20
N GLU A 38 -12.13 18.75 3.13
CA GLU A 38 -11.91 20.20 3.27
C GLU A 38 -10.45 20.52 3.58
N VAL A 39 -9.84 19.75 4.50
CA VAL A 39 -8.40 19.89 4.83
C VAL A 39 -7.55 19.61 3.61
N ALA A 40 -7.79 18.50 2.89
CA ALA A 40 -7.03 18.15 1.70
C ALA A 40 -7.11 19.24 0.61
N ARG A 41 -8.31 19.78 0.36
CA ARG A 41 -8.51 20.87 -0.62
C ARG A 41 -7.82 22.17 -0.22
N LYS A 42 -7.88 22.55 1.06
CA LYS A 42 -7.16 23.73 1.59
C LYS A 42 -5.64 23.62 1.44
N LEU A 43 -5.11 22.41 1.47
CA LEU A 43 -3.68 22.13 1.26
C LEU A 43 -3.29 22.11 -0.24
N GLY A 44 -4.25 22.30 -1.15
CA GLY A 44 -4.02 22.25 -2.59
C GLY A 44 -3.78 20.84 -3.12
N LEU A 45 -4.16 19.80 -2.39
CA LEU A 45 -3.99 18.42 -2.80
C LEU A 45 -5.02 18.02 -3.88
N ARG A 46 -4.60 17.15 -4.77
CA ARG A 46 -5.50 16.50 -5.72
C ARG A 46 -6.31 15.43 -4.99
N VAL A 47 -7.64 15.62 -4.94
CA VAL A 47 -8.54 14.78 -4.15
C VAL A 47 -9.48 14.02 -5.04
N PHE A 48 -9.55 12.70 -4.83
CA PHE A 48 -10.56 11.81 -5.40
C PHE A 48 -11.50 11.34 -4.30
N LEU A 49 -12.79 11.25 -4.60
CA LEU A 49 -13.83 10.92 -3.62
C LEU A 49 -14.52 9.62 -4.00
N HIS A 50 -14.67 8.72 -3.05
CA HIS A 50 -15.59 7.59 -3.20
C HIS A 50 -17.01 8.01 -2.82
N GLY A 51 -18.01 7.50 -3.57
CA GLY A 51 -19.42 7.71 -3.26
C GLY A 51 -19.93 6.90 -2.07
N GLU A 52 -19.16 5.88 -1.65
CA GLU A 52 -19.40 5.02 -0.48
C GLU A 52 -18.05 4.47 0.01
N ASN A 53 -18.01 3.95 1.24
CA ASN A 53 -16.78 3.37 1.80
C ASN A 53 -16.44 2.05 1.07
N GLN A 54 -15.33 2.05 0.33
CA GLN A 54 -14.81 0.90 -0.42
C GLN A 54 -13.92 -0.02 0.41
N GLY A 55 -13.57 0.41 1.61
CA GLY A 55 -12.66 -0.29 2.51
C GLY A 55 -11.19 -0.05 2.22
N TYR A 56 -10.35 -0.51 3.13
CA TYR A 56 -8.91 -0.27 3.14
C TYR A 56 -8.21 -0.61 1.81
N GLY A 57 -8.43 -1.82 1.30
CA GLY A 57 -7.86 -2.26 0.03
C GLY A 57 -8.50 -1.56 -1.18
N GLY A 58 -9.81 -1.29 -1.11
CA GLY A 58 -10.53 -0.56 -2.17
C GLY A 58 -9.97 0.85 -2.35
N ASN A 59 -9.72 1.56 -1.26
CA ASN A 59 -9.11 2.88 -1.27
C ASN A 59 -7.68 2.86 -1.85
N GLN A 60 -6.85 1.90 -1.45
CA GLN A 60 -5.51 1.76 -2.01
C GLN A 60 -5.51 1.47 -3.52
N LYS A 61 -6.45 0.64 -4.01
CA LYS A 61 -6.60 0.37 -5.45
C LYS A 61 -6.81 1.66 -6.23
N THR A 62 -7.71 2.51 -5.77
CA THR A 62 -7.95 3.82 -6.39
C THR A 62 -6.70 4.70 -6.32
N CYS A 63 -5.99 4.73 -5.19
CA CYS A 63 -4.72 5.45 -5.08
C CYS A 63 -3.70 5.01 -6.14
N TYR A 64 -3.50 3.70 -6.32
CA TYR A 64 -2.57 3.18 -7.34
C TYR A 64 -3.01 3.52 -8.76
N VAL A 65 -4.30 3.35 -9.08
CA VAL A 65 -4.84 3.68 -10.40
C VAL A 65 -4.63 5.16 -10.72
N GLU A 66 -4.99 6.06 -9.80
CA GLU A 66 -4.86 7.50 -10.02
C GLU A 66 -3.39 7.93 -10.10
N ALA A 67 -2.50 7.33 -9.29
CA ALA A 67 -1.07 7.57 -9.39
C ALA A 67 -0.48 7.08 -10.73
N LEU A 68 -0.89 5.93 -11.22
CA LEU A 68 -0.43 5.43 -12.54
C LEU A 68 -0.88 6.33 -13.69
N LYS A 69 -2.07 6.93 -13.62
CA LYS A 69 -2.58 7.89 -14.62
C LYS A 69 -1.76 9.18 -14.70
N THR A 70 -1.06 9.57 -13.63
CA THR A 70 -0.17 10.76 -13.66
C THR A 70 1.13 10.53 -14.43
N GLY A 71 1.43 9.29 -14.81
CA GLY A 71 2.69 8.95 -15.45
C GLY A 71 3.86 8.74 -14.47
N ALA A 72 3.59 8.63 -13.16
CA ALA A 72 4.63 8.45 -12.15
C ALA A 72 5.45 7.16 -12.38
N ASP A 73 6.78 7.24 -12.30
CA ASP A 73 7.71 6.09 -12.41
C ASP A 73 7.77 5.28 -11.12
N ILE A 74 7.58 5.94 -9.98
CA ILE A 74 7.57 5.34 -8.65
C ILE A 74 6.32 5.83 -7.91
N VAL A 75 5.59 4.90 -7.30
CA VAL A 75 4.41 5.20 -6.48
C VAL A 75 4.70 4.86 -5.02
N VAL A 76 4.53 5.84 -4.15
CA VAL A 76 4.65 5.66 -2.69
C VAL A 76 3.27 5.63 -2.07
N MET A 77 2.99 4.59 -1.28
CA MET A 77 1.82 4.49 -0.42
C MET A 77 2.17 5.02 0.96
N LEU A 78 1.55 6.13 1.33
CA LEU A 78 1.67 6.77 2.65
C LEU A 78 0.29 7.00 3.24
N HIS A 79 0.00 6.42 4.41
CA HIS A 79 -1.25 6.67 5.12
C HIS A 79 -1.20 8.02 5.85
N PRO A 80 -2.27 8.85 5.76
CA PRO A 80 -2.29 10.17 6.40
C PRO A 80 -2.60 10.13 7.89
N ASP A 81 -2.42 8.98 8.55
CA ASP A 81 -2.63 8.76 9.98
C ASP A 81 -1.41 9.10 10.85
N TYR A 82 -0.35 9.62 10.23
CA TYR A 82 0.89 10.05 10.86
C TYR A 82 1.62 8.95 11.67
N GLN A 83 1.33 7.67 11.41
CA GLN A 83 2.05 6.55 12.03
C GLN A 83 3.48 6.40 11.50
N TYR A 84 3.69 6.71 10.22
CA TYR A 84 5.00 6.69 9.58
C TYR A 84 5.57 8.09 9.43
N ASP A 85 6.89 8.20 9.50
CA ASP A 85 7.59 9.46 9.28
C ASP A 85 7.68 9.75 7.76
N PRO A 86 6.96 10.79 7.24
CA PRO A 86 7.00 11.12 5.82
C PRO A 86 8.38 11.50 5.32
N LYS A 87 9.27 11.99 6.20
CA LYS A 87 10.66 12.36 5.87
C LYS A 87 11.50 11.18 5.39
N ARG A 88 11.01 9.94 5.60
CA ARG A 88 11.68 8.70 5.15
C ARG A 88 11.34 8.32 3.71
N ILE A 89 10.50 9.09 3.00
CA ILE A 89 10.19 8.83 1.57
C ILE A 89 11.45 8.75 0.70
N PRO A 90 12.44 9.66 0.79
CA PRO A 90 13.66 9.54 -0.01
C PRO A 90 14.41 8.22 0.21
N ASP A 91 14.49 7.76 1.45
CA ASP A 91 15.14 6.48 1.75
C ASP A 91 14.34 5.29 1.20
N LEU A 92 13.00 5.38 1.26
CA LEU A 92 12.10 4.32 0.78
C LEU A 92 12.19 4.17 -0.75
N VAL A 93 12.34 5.26 -1.51
CA VAL A 93 12.40 5.21 -2.97
C VAL A 93 13.81 4.94 -3.50
N ARG A 94 14.85 5.23 -2.71
CA ARG A 94 16.25 5.09 -3.12
C ARG A 94 16.59 3.73 -3.74
N PRO A 95 16.20 2.57 -3.17
CA PRO A 95 16.52 1.27 -3.78
C PRO A 95 15.92 1.10 -5.18
N ILE A 96 14.77 1.73 -5.47
CA ILE A 96 14.14 1.69 -6.79
C ILE A 96 14.87 2.62 -7.76
N VAL A 97 15.26 3.81 -7.32
CA VAL A 97 16.03 4.78 -8.12
C VAL A 97 17.40 4.19 -8.51
N GLU A 98 18.05 3.49 -7.59
CA GLU A 98 19.33 2.81 -7.79
C GLU A 98 19.19 1.47 -8.53
N ASP A 99 18.01 1.14 -9.02
CA ASP A 99 17.69 -0.12 -9.73
C ASP A 99 18.04 -1.41 -8.97
N ARG A 100 18.00 -1.38 -7.64
CA ARG A 100 18.21 -2.54 -6.76
C ARG A 100 16.91 -3.26 -6.42
N ALA A 101 15.78 -2.54 -6.38
CA ALA A 101 14.48 -3.06 -6.03
C ALA A 101 13.38 -2.59 -7.00
N ASP A 102 12.30 -3.34 -7.05
CA ASP A 102 11.06 -2.99 -7.74
C ASP A 102 9.93 -2.69 -6.73
N PHE A 103 10.10 -3.17 -5.49
CA PHE A 103 9.21 -2.97 -4.38
C PHE A 103 10.01 -2.81 -3.08
N VAL A 104 9.74 -1.73 -2.32
CA VAL A 104 10.40 -1.45 -1.04
C VAL A 104 9.35 -1.33 0.06
N LEU A 105 9.63 -1.98 1.21
CA LEU A 105 8.79 -1.94 2.41
C LEU A 105 9.49 -1.13 3.52
N GLY A 106 8.71 -0.29 4.21
CA GLY A 106 9.17 0.41 5.42
C GLY A 106 8.94 -0.45 6.66
N SER A 107 9.93 -1.24 7.09
CA SER A 107 9.82 -2.11 8.25
C SER A 107 9.87 -1.32 9.57
N ARG A 108 8.93 -1.62 10.46
CA ARG A 108 8.84 -1.04 11.81
C ARG A 108 9.55 -1.86 12.87
N MET A 109 9.99 -3.07 12.52
CA MET A 109 10.43 -4.05 13.53
C MET A 109 11.65 -3.61 14.34
N ALA A 110 12.56 -2.83 13.75
CA ALA A 110 13.69 -2.24 14.48
C ALA A 110 13.25 -1.26 15.58
N TYR A 111 12.12 -0.61 15.41
CA TYR A 111 11.55 0.40 16.31
C TYR A 111 10.29 -0.09 17.05
N ALA A 112 9.92 -1.36 16.94
CA ALA A 112 8.64 -1.87 17.40
C ALA A 112 8.39 -1.65 18.91
N VAL A 113 9.42 -1.76 19.75
CA VAL A 113 9.33 -1.51 21.20
C VAL A 113 9.25 -0.01 21.47
N ALA A 114 10.18 0.77 20.93
CA ALA A 114 10.23 2.21 21.10
C ALA A 114 8.97 2.92 20.54
N GLY A 115 8.40 2.40 19.45
CA GLY A 115 7.17 2.89 18.83
C GLY A 115 5.88 2.48 19.56
N GLY A 116 5.95 1.69 20.62
CA GLY A 116 4.77 1.30 21.43
C GLY A 116 3.94 0.16 20.82
N MET A 117 4.50 -0.67 19.92
CA MET A 117 3.77 -1.82 19.36
C MET A 117 3.39 -2.83 20.45
N PRO A 118 2.08 -3.19 20.60
CA PRO A 118 1.65 -4.18 21.57
C PRO A 118 2.36 -5.53 21.42
N PHE A 119 2.64 -6.18 22.54
CA PHE A 119 3.42 -7.45 22.57
C PHE A 119 2.79 -8.52 21.66
N TYR A 120 1.47 -8.73 21.74
CA TYR A 120 0.79 -9.73 20.91
C TYR A 120 0.91 -9.44 19.41
N LYS A 121 0.88 -8.15 19.01
CA LYS A 121 1.10 -7.76 17.61
C LYS A 121 2.52 -8.06 17.15
N ARG A 122 3.52 -7.86 18.02
CA ARG A 122 4.92 -8.21 17.71
C ARG A 122 5.09 -9.70 17.49
N VAL A 123 4.52 -10.51 18.38
CA VAL A 123 4.59 -11.98 18.28
C VAL A 123 3.89 -12.47 17.02
N SER A 124 2.65 -12.01 16.77
CA SER A 124 1.88 -12.39 15.58
C SER A 124 2.58 -11.96 14.29
N ASN A 125 3.09 -10.73 14.24
CA ASN A 125 3.84 -10.21 13.09
C ASN A 125 5.08 -11.08 12.80
N ARG A 126 5.89 -11.39 13.82
CA ARG A 126 7.09 -12.24 13.66
C ARG A 126 6.74 -13.65 13.17
N PHE A 127 5.67 -14.24 13.71
CA PHE A 127 5.22 -15.55 13.27
C PHE A 127 4.76 -15.56 11.81
N LEU A 128 3.91 -14.61 11.43
CA LEU A 128 3.43 -14.51 10.04
C LEU A 128 4.59 -14.19 9.09
N THR A 129 5.47 -13.25 9.44
CA THR A 129 6.68 -12.94 8.66
C THR A 129 7.58 -14.18 8.48
N TRP A 130 7.72 -15.02 9.51
CA TRP A 130 8.46 -16.27 9.38
C TRP A 130 7.80 -17.21 8.36
N CYS A 131 6.46 -17.38 8.40
CA CYS A 131 5.73 -18.17 7.41
C CYS A 131 5.93 -17.63 6.00
N GLU A 132 5.80 -16.31 5.81
CA GLU A 132 5.98 -15.62 4.53
C GLU A 132 7.39 -15.80 3.99
N ASN A 133 8.42 -15.58 4.80
CA ASN A 133 9.81 -15.78 4.43
C ASN A 133 10.08 -17.22 3.96
N ARG A 134 9.45 -18.23 4.60
CA ARG A 134 9.57 -19.64 4.19
C ARG A 134 8.94 -19.92 2.85
N VAL A 135 7.78 -19.32 2.57
CA VAL A 135 7.04 -19.55 1.32
C VAL A 135 7.63 -18.75 0.16
N PHE A 136 7.94 -17.48 0.40
CA PHE A 136 8.46 -16.56 -0.61
C PHE A 136 9.96 -16.70 -0.85
N LYS A 137 10.67 -17.41 0.04
CA LYS A 137 12.15 -17.59 0.04
C LYS A 137 12.89 -16.25 0.17
N LEU A 138 12.35 -15.34 0.96
CA LEU A 138 12.93 -14.05 1.31
C LEU A 138 13.42 -14.03 2.76
N LYS A 139 14.08 -12.92 3.15
CA LYS A 139 14.60 -12.69 4.50
C LYS A 139 14.26 -11.29 4.98
N LEU A 140 12.97 -10.90 4.88
CA LEU A 140 12.50 -9.61 5.37
C LEU A 140 12.18 -9.69 6.86
N SER A 141 12.27 -8.57 7.56
CA SER A 141 11.93 -8.46 8.98
C SER A 141 10.45 -8.20 9.20
N GLU A 142 9.74 -7.65 8.20
CA GLU A 142 8.32 -7.35 8.25
C GLU A 142 7.68 -7.32 6.85
N TYR A 143 6.46 -7.87 6.74
CA TYR A 143 5.59 -7.73 5.56
C TYR A 143 4.36 -6.86 5.85
N HIS A 144 4.00 -6.69 7.13
CA HIS A 144 2.72 -6.10 7.59
C HIS A 144 2.80 -4.59 7.80
N THR A 145 3.36 -3.90 6.84
CA THR A 145 3.54 -2.44 6.85
C THR A 145 2.75 -1.79 5.72
N GLY A 146 2.15 -0.63 5.96
CA GLY A 146 1.43 0.17 4.95
C GLY A 146 2.33 1.18 4.23
N PHE A 147 3.57 1.41 4.69
CA PHE A 147 4.50 2.35 4.07
C PHE A 147 5.35 1.64 3.03
N ARG A 148 5.09 1.92 1.77
CA ARG A 148 5.59 1.12 0.63
C ARG A 148 5.92 1.99 -0.57
N ALA A 149 6.91 1.57 -1.35
CA ALA A 149 7.21 2.15 -2.66
C ALA A 149 7.22 1.07 -3.73
N PHE A 150 6.68 1.39 -4.90
CA PHE A 150 6.57 0.48 -6.03
C PHE A 150 7.12 1.14 -7.29
N ARG A 151 7.87 0.37 -8.08
CA ARG A 151 8.16 0.73 -9.46
C ARG A 151 6.87 0.64 -10.28
N ARG A 152 6.65 1.60 -11.19
CA ARG A 152 5.49 1.64 -12.09
C ARG A 152 5.24 0.32 -12.80
N SER A 153 6.26 -0.24 -13.44
CA SER A 153 6.14 -1.49 -14.22
C SER A 153 5.64 -2.68 -13.41
N LEU A 154 5.98 -2.75 -12.11
CA LEU A 154 5.45 -3.78 -11.22
C LEU A 154 3.95 -3.60 -11.00
N LEU A 155 3.47 -2.39 -10.73
CA LEU A 155 2.04 -2.12 -10.55
C LEU A 155 1.24 -2.40 -11.84
N GLU A 156 1.79 -2.05 -13.00
CA GLU A 156 1.15 -2.32 -14.30
C GLU A 156 1.03 -3.82 -14.61
N THR A 157 2.00 -4.64 -14.16
CA THR A 157 1.98 -6.10 -14.35
C THR A 157 1.08 -6.80 -13.32
N THR A 158 0.97 -6.21 -12.12
CA THR A 158 0.28 -6.82 -11.00
C THR A 158 -1.24 -6.65 -11.08
N PRO A 159 -2.04 -7.72 -11.06
CA PRO A 159 -3.51 -7.63 -11.10
C PRO A 159 -4.10 -7.24 -9.73
N PHE A 160 -3.61 -6.15 -9.13
CA PHE A 160 -3.99 -5.72 -7.79
C PHE A 160 -5.48 -5.37 -7.66
N LEU A 161 -6.16 -5.05 -8.76
CA LEU A 161 -7.61 -4.80 -8.75
C LEU A 161 -8.43 -6.04 -8.39
N LEU A 162 -7.87 -7.26 -8.59
CA LEU A 162 -8.51 -8.52 -8.20
C LEU A 162 -8.34 -8.86 -6.71
N ASN A 163 -7.56 -8.08 -5.97
CA ASN A 163 -7.30 -8.27 -4.56
C ASN A 163 -8.52 -7.87 -3.70
N SER A 164 -8.48 -8.26 -2.43
CA SER A 164 -9.50 -7.91 -1.44
C SER A 164 -9.63 -6.39 -1.26
N ASN A 165 -10.79 -5.94 -0.84
CA ASN A 165 -10.99 -4.56 -0.38
C ASN A 165 -10.68 -4.38 1.12
N ASP A 166 -10.34 -5.45 1.83
CA ASP A 166 -9.99 -5.43 3.26
C ASP A 166 -8.45 -5.39 3.45
N PHE A 167 -7.98 -5.41 4.69
CA PHE A 167 -6.57 -5.32 5.09
C PHE A 167 -5.65 -6.38 4.48
N ILE A 168 -6.19 -7.55 4.09
CA ILE A 168 -5.41 -8.60 3.44
C ILE A 168 -4.85 -8.16 2.08
N PHE A 169 -5.39 -7.10 1.46
CA PHE A 169 -4.90 -6.48 0.23
C PHE A 169 -3.38 -6.31 0.25
N ASP A 170 -2.86 -5.86 1.38
CA ASP A 170 -1.44 -5.59 1.56
C ASP A 170 -0.57 -6.84 1.38
N GLN A 171 -1.06 -8.00 1.79
CA GLN A 171 -0.32 -9.25 1.61
C GLN A 171 -0.55 -9.87 0.24
N GLU A 172 -1.73 -9.65 -0.33
CA GLU A 172 -2.01 -10.12 -1.69
C GLU A 172 -1.12 -9.44 -2.72
N ILE A 173 -0.89 -8.11 -2.62
CA ILE A 173 0.01 -7.40 -3.53
C ILE A 173 1.49 -7.81 -3.33
N VAL A 174 1.92 -8.10 -2.10
CA VAL A 174 3.26 -8.68 -1.84
C VAL A 174 3.40 -10.05 -2.49
N ALA A 175 2.42 -10.95 -2.29
CA ALA A 175 2.44 -12.28 -2.89
C ALA A 175 2.48 -12.20 -4.43
N GLN A 176 1.75 -11.25 -5.02
CA GLN A 176 1.79 -11.00 -6.47
C GLN A 176 3.15 -10.49 -6.91
N ALA A 177 3.74 -9.52 -6.20
CA ALA A 177 5.08 -9.00 -6.51
C ALA A 177 6.13 -10.13 -6.52
N VAL A 178 6.11 -10.98 -5.49
CA VAL A 178 7.00 -12.17 -5.43
C VAL A 178 6.71 -13.14 -6.57
N TRP A 179 5.43 -13.36 -6.91
CA TRP A 179 5.04 -14.25 -8.00
C TRP A 179 5.57 -13.81 -9.36
N PHE A 180 5.55 -12.51 -9.62
CA PHE A 180 6.06 -11.91 -10.86
C PHE A 180 7.57 -11.66 -10.84
N GLY A 181 8.29 -12.11 -9.81
CA GLY A 181 9.73 -12.05 -9.73
C GLY A 181 10.30 -10.67 -9.38
N ALA A 182 9.49 -9.80 -8.76
CA ALA A 182 9.96 -8.50 -8.31
C ALA A 182 11.09 -8.61 -7.28
N ARG A 183 12.03 -7.69 -7.34
CA ARG A 183 13.10 -7.53 -6.33
C ARG A 183 12.54 -6.74 -5.16
N LEU A 184 12.46 -7.37 -3.99
CA LEU A 184 11.95 -6.76 -2.77
C LEU A 184 13.12 -6.39 -1.84
N GLU A 185 13.10 -5.15 -1.35
CA GLU A 185 13.97 -4.68 -0.26
C GLU A 185 13.14 -4.11 0.88
N GLU A 186 13.75 -3.96 2.05
CA GLU A 186 13.16 -3.24 3.17
C GLU A 186 14.12 -2.19 3.71
N ILE A 187 13.54 -1.11 4.21
CA ILE A 187 14.26 -0.14 5.03
C ILE A 187 13.64 -0.07 6.42
N SER A 188 14.44 0.18 7.45
CA SER A 188 13.93 0.41 8.79
C SER A 188 13.36 1.82 8.92
N VAL A 189 12.10 1.94 9.37
CA VAL A 189 11.41 3.22 9.55
C VAL A 189 10.90 3.39 10.97
N PRO A 190 11.03 4.58 11.58
CA PRO A 190 10.36 4.90 12.82
C PRO A 190 8.84 4.80 12.65
N HIS A 191 8.18 4.36 13.71
CA HIS A 191 6.73 4.22 13.72
C HIS A 191 6.18 4.68 15.07
N ARG A 192 5.02 5.32 15.06
CA ARG A 192 4.37 5.87 16.25
C ARG A 192 3.00 5.21 16.43
N TYR A 193 2.76 4.67 17.62
CA TYR A 193 1.41 4.26 18.05
C TYR A 193 0.85 5.34 18.96
N PHE A 194 -0.31 5.89 18.62
CA PHE A 194 -1.06 6.85 19.44
C PHE A 194 -2.56 6.62 19.26
N ALA A 195 -3.39 7.23 20.11
CA ALA A 195 -4.81 6.89 20.24
C ALA A 195 -5.61 7.16 18.95
N GLU A 196 -5.23 8.18 18.18
CA GLU A 196 -5.89 8.57 16.93
C GLU A 196 -5.43 7.72 15.72
N ALA A 197 -4.40 6.89 15.92
CA ALA A 197 -3.89 6.05 14.84
C ALA A 197 -4.86 4.92 14.52
N SER A 198 -5.10 4.67 13.24
CA SER A 198 -5.93 3.57 12.77
C SER A 198 -5.33 2.23 13.17
N THR A 199 -5.93 1.53 14.12
CA THR A 199 -5.45 0.21 14.56
C THR A 199 -6.53 -0.85 14.41
N ILE A 200 -6.14 -2.00 13.87
CA ILE A 200 -7.01 -3.17 13.74
C ILE A 200 -7.27 -3.75 15.12
N GLY A 201 -8.53 -3.94 15.51
CA GLY A 201 -8.93 -4.63 16.74
C GLY A 201 -8.55 -6.11 16.74
N PHE A 202 -8.52 -6.74 17.93
CA PHE A 202 -8.06 -8.13 18.10
C PHE A 202 -8.75 -9.14 17.18
N GLY A 203 -10.09 -9.14 17.09
CA GLY A 203 -10.84 -10.06 16.23
C GLY A 203 -10.50 -9.90 14.73
N ARG A 204 -10.36 -8.65 14.27
CA ARG A 204 -9.91 -8.36 12.90
C ARG A 204 -8.46 -8.80 12.68
N SER A 205 -7.58 -8.68 13.70
CA SER A 205 -6.20 -9.15 13.62
C SER A 205 -6.12 -10.67 13.44
N VAL A 206 -6.97 -11.44 14.14
CA VAL A 206 -7.06 -12.90 13.97
C VAL A 206 -7.55 -13.23 12.55
N ARG A 207 -8.63 -12.60 12.08
CA ARG A 207 -9.14 -12.81 10.72
C ARG A 207 -8.08 -12.48 9.66
N TYR A 208 -7.35 -11.39 9.86
CA TYR A 208 -6.24 -11.01 9.00
C TYR A 208 -5.15 -12.10 8.97
N GLY A 209 -4.71 -12.59 10.13
CA GLY A 209 -3.69 -13.64 10.23
C GLY A 209 -4.11 -14.93 9.52
N LEU A 210 -5.37 -15.37 9.70
CA LEU A 210 -5.92 -16.52 8.96
C LEU A 210 -5.97 -16.25 7.45
N GLY A 211 -6.29 -15.02 7.04
CA GLY A 211 -6.25 -14.61 5.64
C GLY A 211 -4.85 -14.71 5.04
N VAL A 212 -3.80 -14.30 5.78
CA VAL A 212 -2.40 -14.45 5.36
C VAL A 212 -2.05 -15.92 5.16
N LEU A 213 -2.37 -16.79 6.11
CA LEU A 213 -2.09 -18.23 5.98
C LEU A 213 -2.85 -18.85 4.79
N GLY A 214 -4.10 -18.47 4.56
CA GLY A 214 -4.89 -18.88 3.40
C GLY A 214 -4.29 -18.41 2.07
N LEU A 215 -3.77 -17.17 2.04
CA LEU A 215 -3.05 -16.64 0.88
C LEU A 215 -1.78 -17.44 0.59
N LEU A 216 -0.98 -17.75 1.63
CA LEU A 216 0.23 -18.56 1.48
C LEU A 216 -0.08 -19.97 0.96
N ALA A 217 -1.15 -20.59 1.46
CA ALA A 217 -1.62 -21.89 0.94
C ALA A 217 -2.01 -21.77 -0.54
N THR A 218 -2.77 -20.73 -0.92
CA THR A 218 -3.14 -20.46 -2.31
C THR A 218 -1.92 -20.27 -3.20
N PHE A 219 -0.93 -19.51 -2.72
CA PHE A 219 0.34 -19.28 -3.43
C PHE A 219 1.08 -20.60 -3.69
N ILE A 220 1.22 -21.46 -2.66
CA ILE A 220 1.89 -22.76 -2.77
C ILE A 220 1.14 -23.69 -3.76
N LEU A 221 -0.18 -23.79 -3.63
CA LEU A 221 -1.00 -24.64 -4.50
C LEU A 221 -0.94 -24.17 -5.96
N ASN A 222 -1.00 -22.86 -6.19
CA ASN A 222 -0.87 -22.28 -7.53
C ASN A 222 0.54 -22.56 -8.11
N ARG A 223 1.61 -22.44 -7.31
CA ARG A 223 2.98 -22.71 -7.71
C ARG A 223 3.23 -24.17 -8.07
N LYS A 224 2.49 -25.09 -7.42
CA LYS A 224 2.52 -26.53 -7.71
C LYS A 224 1.61 -26.93 -8.90
N GLY A 225 0.88 -25.98 -9.49
CA GLY A 225 -0.07 -26.26 -10.57
C GLY A 225 -1.35 -26.98 -10.13
N LEU A 226 -1.61 -27.08 -8.81
CA LEU A 226 -2.80 -27.75 -8.26
C LEU A 226 -4.06 -26.90 -8.37
N ILE A 227 -3.91 -25.59 -8.42
CA ILE A 227 -4.97 -24.62 -8.68
C ILE A 227 -4.49 -23.55 -9.64
N THR A 228 -5.42 -22.83 -10.26
CA THR A 228 -5.12 -21.67 -11.11
C THR A 228 -5.85 -20.44 -10.58
N SER A 229 -5.13 -19.57 -9.89
CA SER A 229 -5.66 -18.31 -9.38
C SER A 229 -5.48 -17.17 -10.38
N ARG A 230 -6.56 -16.42 -10.66
CA ARG A 230 -6.51 -15.23 -11.53
C ARG A 230 -5.59 -14.14 -10.98
N ARG A 231 -5.36 -14.10 -9.66
CA ARG A 231 -4.46 -13.15 -8.99
C ARG A 231 -2.98 -13.31 -9.38
N PHE A 232 -2.59 -14.47 -9.90
CA PHE A 232 -1.22 -14.79 -10.31
C PHE A 232 -1.07 -14.89 -11.84
N ARG A 233 -1.98 -14.24 -12.58
CA ARG A 233 -1.87 -14.07 -14.04
C ARG A 233 -1.52 -12.61 -14.32
N PRO A 234 -0.50 -12.30 -15.15
CA PRO A 234 -0.13 -10.92 -15.43
C PRO A 234 -1.28 -10.21 -16.16
N LEU A 235 -1.47 -8.93 -15.83
CA LEU A 235 -2.30 -8.03 -16.64
C LEU A 235 -1.40 -7.39 -17.70
N HIS A 236 -1.92 -7.31 -18.94
CA HIS A 236 -1.29 -6.56 -20.02
C HIS A 236 -2.10 -5.27 -20.27
N HIS A 237 -2.25 -4.42 -19.26
CA HIS A 237 -2.92 -3.12 -19.41
C HIS A 237 -1.93 -1.98 -19.13
N SER A 238 -1.74 -1.13 -20.14
CA SER A 238 -1.11 0.18 -19.96
C SER A 238 -2.16 1.15 -19.43
N TYR A 239 -2.02 1.59 -18.19
CA TYR A 239 -2.91 2.61 -17.60
C TYR A 239 -2.74 4.01 -18.26
N GLY A 240 -1.72 4.21 -19.10
CA GLY A 240 -1.47 5.45 -19.84
C GLY A 240 -2.39 5.65 -21.05
N GLU A 241 -3.03 4.62 -21.58
CA GLU A 241 -3.89 4.71 -22.77
C GLU A 241 -5.34 5.11 -22.46
N ILE A 242 -5.74 5.11 -21.18
CA ILE A 242 -7.11 5.46 -20.77
C ILE A 242 -7.33 6.99 -20.75
N GLY A 243 -6.28 7.79 -20.88
CA GLY A 243 -6.31 9.26 -20.74
C GLY A 243 -6.51 10.09 -22.00
N THR A 244 -6.52 9.50 -23.22
CA THR A 244 -6.51 10.29 -24.49
C THR A 244 -7.80 10.23 -25.32
N ASN A 245 -8.87 9.61 -24.84
CA ASN A 245 -10.17 9.66 -25.52
C ASN A 245 -11.12 10.69 -24.89
N SER A 246 -10.70 11.97 -24.84
CA SER A 246 -11.61 13.10 -24.65
C SER A 246 -11.75 13.84 -25.97
N GLY A 247 -12.79 13.56 -26.73
CA GLY A 247 -13.16 14.46 -27.83
C GLY A 247 -13.66 13.84 -29.10
N THR A 248 -14.84 13.24 -29.10
CA THR A 248 -15.78 13.36 -30.20
C THR A 248 -17.20 13.29 -29.63
N ARG A 249 -17.82 14.46 -29.49
CA ARG A 249 -19.28 14.53 -29.34
C ARG A 249 -19.88 13.98 -30.63
N PRO A 250 -20.88 13.11 -30.60
CA PRO A 250 -21.74 12.90 -31.73
C PRO A 250 -22.62 14.14 -31.84
N SER A 251 -22.52 14.84 -32.96
CA SER A 251 -23.47 15.86 -33.42
C SER A 251 -24.78 15.17 -33.83
N LEU A 252 -25.89 15.62 -33.20
CA LEU A 252 -27.30 15.46 -33.51
C LEU A 252 -27.90 14.06 -33.48
#